data_8fab7e2c27ca1b33780981bcebd37af9
#
_entry.id   8fab7e2c27ca1b33780981bcebd37af9
#
_cell.length_a   1.000
_cell.length_b   1.000
_cell.length_c   1.000
_cell.angle_alpha   90.00
_cell.angle_beta   90.00
_cell.angle_gamma   90.00
#
_symmetry.space_group_name_H-M   'P 1'
#
loop_
_entity.id
_entity.type
_entity.pdbx_description
1 polymer ?
#
loop_
_entity_poly.entity_id
_entity_poly.type
_entity_poly.pdbx_seq_one_letter_code
_entity_poly.pdbx_strand_id
1 'polypeptide(L)'
;MAYWLFKSELSVWGWNDQVTKGDVGEEWDGVRNYQARNFMRDMAVGDLGFFYHSQKEKAVVGIVRVCAAAHPDSTTDDPRWECVDISAVRPFTVPVTLEMVKADERLADMALVRSSRLSVQPVTETEWEIVCGLGNTDPE
;
A
#
# COMPACT_ATOMS: atom_id res chain seq x y z
N MET A 1 14.57 2.17 6.51
CA MET A 1 13.50 1.71 5.61
C MET A 1 12.17 2.32 6.03
N ALA A 2 11.42 2.84 5.08
CA ALA A 2 10.10 3.36 5.35
C ALA A 2 9.02 2.34 4.96
N TYR A 3 7.85 2.47 5.56
CA TYR A 3 6.72 1.59 5.31
C TYR A 3 5.52 2.40 4.84
N TRP A 4 4.73 1.79 3.97
CA TRP A 4 3.63 2.47 3.28
C TRP A 4 2.41 1.54 3.20
N LEU A 5 1.28 2.10 2.77
CA LEU A 5 0.07 1.33 2.48
C LEU A 5 -0.52 1.88 1.18
N PHE A 6 -0.87 0.96 0.28
CA PHE A 6 -1.47 1.26 -1.01
C PHE A 6 -2.90 0.68 -1.04
N LYS A 7 -3.88 1.53 -1.26
CA LYS A 7 -5.27 1.10 -1.38
C LYS A 7 -5.63 0.86 -2.83
N SER A 8 -6.23 -0.29 -3.11
CA SER A 8 -6.73 -0.65 -4.43
C SER A 8 -8.13 -1.24 -4.34
N GLU A 9 -8.95 -0.98 -5.34
CA GLU A 9 -10.23 -1.66 -5.48
C GLU A 9 -10.00 -3.02 -6.13
N LEU A 10 -10.44 -4.09 -5.47
CA LEU A 10 -10.28 -5.46 -5.95
C LEU A 10 -10.80 -5.64 -7.39
N SER A 11 -11.91 -4.99 -7.74
CA SER A 11 -12.51 -5.08 -9.07
C SER A 11 -11.70 -4.36 -10.16
N VAL A 12 -10.79 -3.46 -9.78
CA VAL A 12 -9.94 -2.70 -10.72
C VAL A 12 -8.54 -3.30 -10.78
N TRP A 13 -7.91 -3.50 -9.63
CA TRP A 13 -6.56 -4.07 -9.52
C TRP A 13 -6.42 -4.79 -8.18
N GLY A 14 -6.61 -6.10 -8.19
CA GLY A 14 -6.54 -6.93 -6.98
C GLY A 14 -5.16 -7.49 -6.73
N TRP A 15 -5.01 -8.16 -5.61
CA TRP A 15 -3.74 -8.78 -5.21
C TRP A 15 -3.24 -9.79 -6.25
N ASN A 16 -4.15 -10.59 -6.81
CA ASN A 16 -3.77 -11.57 -7.83
C ASN A 16 -3.23 -10.91 -9.10
N ASP A 17 -3.77 -9.76 -9.48
CA ASP A 17 -3.26 -8.98 -10.60
C ASP A 17 -1.83 -8.52 -10.34
N GLN A 18 -1.57 -8.05 -9.10
CA GLN A 18 -0.25 -7.60 -8.68
C GLN A 18 0.76 -8.76 -8.67
N VAL A 19 0.36 -9.92 -8.18
CA VAL A 19 1.21 -11.12 -8.16
C VAL A 19 1.59 -11.54 -9.58
N THR A 20 0.66 -11.45 -10.53
CA THR A 20 0.89 -11.82 -11.92
C THR A 20 1.98 -10.97 -12.58
N LYS A 21 2.19 -9.73 -12.13
CA LYS A 21 3.25 -8.86 -12.64
C LYS A 21 4.66 -9.28 -12.18
N GLY A 22 4.76 -10.11 -11.16
CA GLY A 22 6.04 -10.60 -10.65
C GLY A 22 7.00 -9.48 -10.26
N ASP A 23 8.29 -9.71 -10.47
CA ASP A 23 9.34 -8.76 -10.09
C ASP A 23 9.40 -7.52 -11.00
N VAL A 24 8.81 -7.58 -12.18
CA VAL A 24 8.71 -6.42 -13.07
C VAL A 24 7.89 -5.32 -12.40
N GLY A 25 6.87 -5.72 -11.67
CA GLY A 25 6.02 -4.79 -10.93
C GLY A 25 5.02 -4.06 -11.82
N GLU A 26 4.28 -3.17 -11.18
CA GLU A 26 3.27 -2.35 -11.85
C GLU A 26 3.36 -0.92 -11.36
N GLU A 27 3.20 0.00 -12.29
CA GLU A 27 3.09 1.42 -12.01
C GLU A 27 1.83 1.70 -11.18
N TRP A 28 1.98 2.40 -10.05
CA TRP A 28 0.83 2.76 -9.22
C TRP A 28 0.20 4.06 -9.72
N ASP A 29 -0.33 3.99 -10.93
CA ASP A 29 -0.84 5.14 -11.69
C ASP A 29 -2.23 5.60 -11.24
N GLY A 30 -2.67 6.70 -11.83
CA GLY A 30 -4.04 7.18 -11.67
C GLY A 30 -4.33 7.89 -10.35
N VAL A 31 -3.33 8.05 -9.48
CA VAL A 31 -3.51 8.77 -8.21
C VAL A 31 -3.62 10.27 -8.48
N ARG A 32 -4.73 10.89 -8.07
CA ARG A 32 -5.03 12.30 -8.32
C ARG A 32 -5.25 13.06 -7.02
N ASN A 33 -4.48 12.73 -6.00
CA ASN A 33 -4.46 13.41 -4.71
C ASN A 33 -3.04 13.89 -4.44
N TYR A 34 -2.87 15.17 -4.14
CA TYR A 34 -1.53 15.75 -3.95
C TYR A 34 -0.79 15.15 -2.76
N GLN A 35 -1.49 14.86 -1.67
CA GLN A 35 -0.87 14.28 -0.49
C GLN A 35 -0.36 12.86 -0.78
N ALA A 36 -1.16 12.04 -1.44
CA ALA A 36 -0.76 10.69 -1.84
C ALA A 36 0.43 10.73 -2.80
N ARG A 37 0.42 11.65 -3.79
CA ARG A 37 1.54 11.85 -4.70
C ARG A 37 2.81 12.24 -3.94
N ASN A 38 2.70 13.13 -2.97
CA ASN A 38 3.85 13.57 -2.18
C ASN A 38 4.44 12.41 -1.38
N PHE A 39 3.61 11.52 -0.85
CA PHE A 39 4.10 10.31 -0.19
C PHE A 39 4.86 9.42 -1.17
N MET A 40 4.35 9.25 -2.40
CA MET A 40 5.08 8.47 -3.42
C MET A 40 6.42 9.10 -3.77
N ARG A 41 6.51 10.42 -3.79
CA ARG A 41 7.78 11.13 -4.00
C ARG A 41 8.81 10.87 -2.89
N ASP A 42 8.34 10.60 -1.68
CA ASP A 42 9.20 10.34 -0.53
C ASP A 42 9.66 8.87 -0.47
N MET A 43 9.10 7.99 -1.28
CA MET A 43 9.44 6.58 -1.28
C MET A 43 10.80 6.32 -1.91
N ALA A 44 11.50 5.32 -1.36
CA ALA A 44 12.75 4.82 -1.92
C ALA A 44 12.59 3.39 -2.39
N VAL A 45 13.34 3.02 -3.41
CA VAL A 45 13.41 1.62 -3.88
C VAL A 45 13.82 0.73 -2.70
N GLY A 46 13.07 -0.34 -2.50
CA GLY A 46 13.28 -1.26 -1.37
C GLY A 46 12.33 -1.03 -0.20
N ASP A 47 11.65 0.11 -0.14
CA ASP A 47 10.62 0.33 0.88
C ASP A 47 9.50 -0.72 0.71
N LEU A 48 8.92 -1.13 1.83
CA LEU A 48 7.82 -2.09 1.84
C LEU A 48 6.47 -1.38 2.04
N GLY A 49 5.42 -2.00 1.53
CA GLY A 49 4.07 -1.48 1.68
C GLY A 49 3.05 -2.58 1.87
N PHE A 50 1.95 -2.25 2.55
CA PHE A 50 0.78 -3.11 2.59
C PHE A 50 -0.03 -2.91 1.32
N PHE A 51 -0.53 -4.00 0.77
CA PHE A 51 -1.52 -3.98 -0.30
C PHE A 51 -2.90 -4.16 0.32
N TYR A 52 -3.76 -3.15 0.18
CA TYR A 52 -5.05 -3.09 0.87
C TYR A 52 -6.19 -3.06 -0.15
N HIS A 53 -7.15 -3.97 -0.03
CA HIS A 53 -8.39 -3.93 -0.78
C HIS A 53 -9.36 -2.97 -0.10
N SER A 54 -9.75 -1.89 -0.79
CA SER A 54 -10.48 -0.78 -0.19
C SER A 54 -12.00 -0.88 -0.27
N GLN A 55 -12.53 -1.79 -1.08
CA GLN A 55 -13.97 -1.96 -1.22
C GLN A 55 -14.38 -3.31 -0.62
N LYS A 56 -15.56 -3.73 -0.75
CA LYS A 56 -16.11 -5.01 -0.29
C LYS A 56 -15.36 -5.74 0.83
N GLU A 57 -14.10 -6.09 0.58
CA GLU A 57 -13.29 -6.87 1.51
C GLU A 57 -12.65 -6.04 2.62
N LYS A 58 -12.19 -4.82 2.33
CA LYS A 58 -11.53 -3.89 3.26
C LYS A 58 -10.49 -4.59 4.15
N ALA A 59 -9.41 -5.05 3.56
CA ALA A 59 -8.39 -5.82 4.27
C ALA A 59 -7.00 -5.64 3.66
N VAL A 60 -5.99 -5.72 4.51
CA VAL A 60 -4.59 -5.89 4.08
C VAL A 60 -4.43 -7.34 3.65
N VAL A 61 -4.03 -7.55 2.41
CA VAL A 61 -3.96 -8.90 1.82
C VAL A 61 -2.56 -9.31 1.38
N GLY A 62 -1.61 -8.40 1.36
CA GLY A 62 -0.25 -8.73 0.95
C GLY A 62 0.75 -7.64 1.25
N ILE A 63 2.03 -7.97 1.00
CA ILE A 63 3.16 -7.05 1.11
C ILE A 63 3.73 -6.84 -0.28
N VAL A 64 3.98 -5.57 -0.61
CA VAL A 64 4.64 -5.15 -1.85
C VAL A 64 5.94 -4.43 -1.52
N ARG A 65 6.80 -4.28 -2.55
CA ARG A 65 8.06 -3.54 -2.45
C ARG A 65 8.08 -2.47 -3.53
N VAL A 66 8.56 -1.28 -3.18
CA VAL A 66 8.82 -0.24 -4.18
C VAL A 66 10.00 -0.68 -5.04
N CYS A 67 9.77 -0.87 -6.33
CA CYS A 67 10.78 -1.33 -7.28
C CYS A 67 11.23 -0.23 -8.24
N ALA A 68 10.54 0.90 -8.31
CA ALA A 68 11.00 2.10 -9.01
C ALA A 68 10.58 3.34 -8.23
N ALA A 69 11.50 4.29 -8.07
CA ALA A 69 11.21 5.56 -7.41
C ALA A 69 10.27 6.41 -8.26
N ALA A 70 9.73 7.47 -7.67
CA ALA A 70 8.74 8.33 -8.32
C ALA A 70 9.21 8.79 -9.71
N HIS A 71 8.34 8.65 -10.68
CA HIS A 71 8.53 9.02 -12.08
C HIS A 71 7.21 9.51 -12.65
N PRO A 72 7.21 10.15 -13.83
CA PRO A 72 5.96 10.62 -14.41
C PRO A 72 4.94 9.50 -14.57
N ASP A 73 3.70 9.81 -14.22
CA ASP A 73 2.57 8.89 -14.38
C ASP A 73 2.29 8.74 -15.88
N SER A 74 2.38 7.52 -16.40
CA SER A 74 2.24 7.25 -17.84
C SER A 74 0.82 7.45 -18.36
N THR A 75 -0.17 7.59 -17.48
CA THR A 75 -1.57 7.77 -17.87
C THR A 75 -1.94 9.21 -18.16
N THR A 76 -1.02 10.16 -17.97
CA THR A 76 -1.26 11.58 -18.21
C THR A 76 0.01 12.30 -18.65
N ASP A 77 -0.14 13.38 -19.41
CA ASP A 77 0.96 14.28 -19.79
C ASP A 77 1.19 15.38 -18.75
N ASP A 78 0.37 15.44 -17.71
CA ASP A 78 0.48 16.47 -16.68
C ASP A 78 1.66 16.17 -15.74
N PRO A 79 2.70 17.04 -15.74
CA PRO A 79 3.92 16.79 -14.95
C PRO A 79 3.71 16.85 -13.44
N ARG A 80 2.56 17.30 -12.97
CA ARG A 80 2.24 17.31 -11.54
C ARG A 80 2.06 15.90 -10.98
N TRP A 81 1.76 14.92 -11.83
CA TRP A 81 1.43 13.57 -11.41
C TRP A 81 2.59 12.63 -11.63
N GLU A 82 3.04 12.07 -10.53
CA GLU A 82 4.11 11.08 -10.47
C GLU A 82 3.63 9.89 -9.66
N CYS A 83 4.23 8.73 -9.92
CA CYS A 83 3.92 7.51 -9.18
C CYS A 83 5.16 6.64 -9.08
N VAL A 84 5.09 5.63 -8.22
CA VAL A 84 6.13 4.62 -8.06
C VAL A 84 5.69 3.33 -8.72
N ASP A 85 6.63 2.40 -8.93
CA ASP A 85 6.30 1.04 -9.31
C ASP A 85 6.44 0.14 -8.07
N ILE A 86 5.54 -0.82 -7.93
CA ILE A 86 5.58 -1.79 -6.85
C ILE A 86 5.52 -3.21 -7.38
N SER A 87 6.17 -4.12 -6.68
CA SER A 87 6.13 -5.55 -6.98
C SER A 87 5.65 -6.33 -5.75
N ALA A 88 4.96 -7.46 -5.98
CA ALA A 88 4.47 -8.30 -4.90
C ALA A 88 5.63 -9.01 -4.20
N VAL A 89 5.61 -9.04 -2.87
CA VAL A 89 6.60 -9.76 -2.05
C VAL A 89 5.99 -11.05 -1.54
N ARG A 90 4.89 -10.97 -0.79
CA ARG A 90 4.21 -12.14 -0.25
C ARG A 90 2.77 -11.82 0.11
N PRO A 91 1.87 -12.82 0.07
CA PRO A 91 0.51 -12.62 0.58
C PRO A 91 0.50 -12.62 2.11
N PHE A 92 -0.53 -12.02 2.70
CA PHE A 92 -0.80 -12.18 4.12
C PHE A 92 -1.34 -13.58 4.37
N THR A 93 -0.83 -14.23 5.40
CA THR A 93 -1.33 -15.56 5.83
C THR A 93 -2.79 -15.47 6.23
N VAL A 94 -3.12 -14.43 7.01
CA VAL A 94 -4.49 -14.09 7.39
C VAL A 94 -4.72 -12.64 6.98
N PRO A 95 -5.71 -12.33 6.12
CA PRO A 95 -6.03 -10.96 5.80
C PRO A 95 -6.37 -10.17 7.07
N VAL A 96 -5.81 -8.98 7.19
CA VAL A 96 -6.08 -8.09 8.33
C VAL A 96 -7.14 -7.09 7.90
N THR A 97 -8.35 -7.27 8.40
CA THR A 97 -9.48 -6.42 8.03
C THR A 97 -9.40 -5.05 8.69
N LEU A 98 -10.07 -4.06 8.08
CA LEU A 98 -10.23 -2.74 8.69
C LEU A 98 -10.85 -2.84 10.07
N GLU A 99 -11.82 -3.74 10.25
CA GLU A 99 -12.47 -3.99 11.53
C GLU A 99 -11.46 -4.45 12.59
N MET A 100 -10.56 -5.36 12.25
CA MET A 100 -9.48 -5.80 13.14
C MET A 100 -8.56 -4.65 13.52
N VAL A 101 -8.21 -3.80 12.55
CA VAL A 101 -7.37 -2.63 12.80
C VAL A 101 -8.04 -1.66 13.75
N LYS A 102 -9.33 -1.36 13.53
CA LYS A 102 -10.08 -0.44 14.39
C LYS A 102 -10.29 -0.99 15.79
N ALA A 103 -10.31 -2.31 15.97
CA ALA A 103 -10.48 -2.96 17.28
C ALA A 103 -9.18 -2.97 18.09
N ASP A 104 -8.03 -2.70 17.49
CA ASP A 104 -6.73 -2.72 18.17
C ASP A 104 -6.36 -1.30 18.60
N GLU A 105 -6.31 -1.07 19.91
CA GLU A 105 -5.99 0.24 20.49
C GLU A 105 -4.61 0.76 20.08
N ARG A 106 -3.67 -0.14 19.80
CA ARG A 106 -2.31 0.23 19.39
C ARG A 106 -2.29 0.85 17.99
N LEU A 107 -3.35 0.66 17.21
CA LEU A 107 -3.47 1.15 15.83
C LEU A 107 -4.44 2.35 15.71
N ALA A 108 -4.84 2.94 16.84
CA ALA A 108 -5.83 4.02 16.86
C ALA A 108 -5.40 5.25 16.04
N ASP A 109 -4.11 5.52 15.95
CA ASP A 109 -3.57 6.67 15.22
C ASP A 109 -3.08 6.32 13.81
N MET A 110 -3.23 5.07 13.39
CA MET A 110 -2.81 4.64 12.05
C MET A 110 -3.56 5.44 10.98
N ALA A 111 -2.85 5.85 9.91
CA ALA A 111 -3.47 6.62 8.83
C ALA A 111 -4.66 5.91 8.20
N LEU A 112 -4.65 4.59 8.14
CA LEU A 112 -5.78 3.79 7.66
C LEU A 112 -7.07 4.09 8.42
N VAL A 113 -6.96 4.34 9.73
CA VAL A 113 -8.09 4.67 10.59
C VAL A 113 -8.46 6.15 10.50
N ARG A 114 -7.43 7.02 10.51
CA ARG A 114 -7.61 8.48 10.61
C ARG A 114 -7.89 9.16 9.28
N SER A 115 -7.38 8.62 8.18
CA SER A 115 -7.44 9.25 6.85
C SER A 115 -8.05 8.28 5.84
N SER A 116 -9.34 8.02 5.99
CA SER A 116 -10.05 6.99 5.22
C SER A 116 -10.03 7.21 3.71
N ARG A 117 -9.82 8.45 3.25
CA ARG A 117 -9.83 8.79 1.81
C ARG A 117 -8.45 8.89 1.19
N LEU A 118 -7.40 8.76 1.98
CA LEU A 118 -6.03 8.83 1.49
C LEU A 118 -5.62 7.46 0.95
N SER A 119 -5.36 7.37 -0.35
CA SER A 119 -5.12 6.09 -1.04
C SER A 119 -3.68 5.58 -0.92
N VAL A 120 -2.73 6.45 -0.63
CA VAL A 120 -1.34 6.09 -0.36
C VAL A 120 -0.97 6.73 0.96
N GLN A 121 -0.53 5.93 1.91
CA GLN A 121 -0.35 6.36 3.29
C GLN A 121 0.97 5.90 3.87
N PRO A 122 1.55 6.69 4.80
CA PRO A 122 2.68 6.22 5.58
C PRO A 122 2.20 5.25 6.67
N VAL A 123 3.08 4.33 7.03
CA VAL A 123 2.87 3.38 8.12
C VAL A 123 4.11 3.45 9.01
N THR A 124 3.93 3.58 10.32
CA THR A 124 5.08 3.58 11.23
C THR A 124 5.61 2.15 11.38
N GLU A 125 6.86 2.04 11.80
CA GLU A 125 7.49 0.74 12.04
C GLU A 125 6.69 -0.09 13.05
N THR A 126 6.24 0.54 14.13
CA THR A 126 5.42 -0.13 15.15
C THR A 126 4.10 -0.62 14.58
N GLU A 127 3.41 0.21 13.81
CA GLU A 127 2.17 -0.19 13.13
C GLU A 127 2.41 -1.35 12.17
N TRP A 128 3.50 -1.29 11.41
CA TRP A 128 3.88 -2.35 10.48
C TRP A 128 4.00 -3.70 11.19
N GLU A 129 4.76 -3.73 12.28
CA GLU A 129 4.96 -4.96 13.06
C GLU A 129 3.67 -5.50 13.66
N ILE A 130 2.80 -4.61 14.18
CA ILE A 130 1.52 -5.01 14.75
C ILE A 130 0.61 -5.63 13.71
N VAL A 131 0.46 -4.98 12.56
CA VAL A 131 -0.41 -5.47 11.48
C VAL A 131 0.12 -6.80 10.93
N CYS A 132 1.42 -6.93 10.72
CA CYS A 132 2.02 -8.21 10.28
C CYS A 132 1.77 -9.30 11.32
N GLY A 133 1.86 -8.98 12.61
CA GLY A 133 1.56 -9.93 13.68
C GLY A 133 0.11 -10.39 13.66
N LEU A 134 -0.83 -9.47 13.47
CA LEU A 134 -2.25 -9.80 13.35
C LEU A 134 -2.51 -10.72 12.14
N GLY A 135 -1.79 -10.53 11.08
CA GLY A 135 -1.90 -11.33 9.85
C GLY A 135 -1.05 -12.59 9.85
N ASN A 136 -0.34 -12.87 10.94
CA ASN A 136 0.57 -14.02 11.05
C ASN A 136 1.53 -14.07 9.85
N THR A 137 2.09 -12.93 9.50
CA THR A 137 2.91 -12.75 8.30
C THR A 137 4.24 -12.14 8.70
N ASP A 138 5.32 -12.60 8.04
CA ASP A 138 6.67 -12.09 8.27
C ASP A 138 6.74 -10.61 7.87
N PRO A 139 7.20 -9.72 8.75
CA PRO A 139 7.29 -8.27 8.45
C PRO A 139 8.42 -7.90 7.49
N GLU A 140 9.30 -8.85 7.15
CA GLU A 140 10.45 -8.60 6.25
C GLU A 140 10.27 -9.17 4.86
#